data_a258a752e4bab1e5fac380f5404e9aa0
#
_entry.id   a258a752e4bab1e5fac380f5404e9aa0
#
_cell.length_a   1.000
_cell.length_b   1.000
_cell.length_c   1.000
_cell.angle_alpha   90.00
_cell.angle_beta   90.00
_cell.angle_gamma   90.00
#
_symmetry.space_group_name_H-M   'P 1'
#
loop_
_entity.id
_entity.type
_entity.pdbx_description
1 polymer ?
#
loop_
_entity_poly.entity_id
_entity_poly.type
_entity_poly.pdbx_seq_one_letter_code
_entity_poly.pdbx_strand_id
1 'polypeptide(L)'
;LRQSIEMIAKLPLIAVYSYHSYRHFRKDETLFIRNPQRGLSLAENILLMLRPDGKYTELEAKVLDIALILHAEHGGGNNSTFTTHVVTSSGTDTYSSIAASIGSLKGPRHGGANLKVQNMFEDIKANVKDWSDEKEVENYLRKILDKEAFDHTGLIYGMGHAVYTLSDPREVILKRFARELAQEKGMMKEFALYELVERLGGSLVMEQRRLFKNVCANVDFYSGFVYTMLGIPKELFTPIFAIARIPGWSAHRLEEILNASKIIRPAYKYVGHHAGFVPYEERTPEEGCEEVLRDLEKGAATEAAGETGENTEKEAPEAAKERSEEKE
;
A
#
# COMPACT_ATOMS: atom_id res chain seq x y z
N LEU A 1 -21.87 -2.72 -13.77
CA LEU A 1 -21.26 -1.53 -14.37
C LEU A 1 -21.83 -0.23 -13.77
N ARG A 2 -23.16 -0.02 -13.76
CA ARG A 2 -23.77 1.22 -13.24
C ARG A 2 -23.35 1.51 -11.78
N GLN A 3 -23.47 0.53 -10.89
CA GLN A 3 -23.07 0.67 -9.48
C GLN A 3 -21.56 1.01 -9.34
N SER A 4 -20.71 0.44 -10.18
CA SER A 4 -19.27 0.75 -10.19
C SER A 4 -19.01 2.21 -10.56
N ILE A 5 -19.66 2.71 -11.62
CA ILE A 5 -19.54 4.12 -12.04
C ILE A 5 -20.07 5.06 -10.95
N GLU A 6 -21.21 4.71 -10.33
CA GLU A 6 -21.77 5.49 -9.21
C GLU A 6 -20.80 5.55 -8.01
N MET A 7 -20.12 4.46 -7.70
CA MET A 7 -19.10 4.45 -6.61
C MET A 7 -17.88 5.29 -6.96
N ILE A 8 -17.35 5.19 -8.20
CA ILE A 8 -16.24 6.03 -8.65
C ILE A 8 -16.59 7.51 -8.49
N ALA A 9 -17.83 7.90 -8.83
CA ALA A 9 -18.28 9.29 -8.70
C ALA A 9 -18.54 9.73 -7.24
N LYS A 10 -19.03 8.83 -6.37
CA LYS A 10 -19.49 9.18 -5.02
C LYS A 10 -18.40 9.05 -3.94
N LEU A 11 -17.46 8.12 -4.09
CA LEU A 11 -16.45 7.89 -3.05
C LEU A 11 -15.58 9.11 -2.74
N PRO A 12 -15.17 9.95 -3.69
CA PRO A 12 -14.47 11.20 -3.40
C PRO A 12 -15.27 12.13 -2.48
N LEU A 13 -16.58 12.27 -2.71
CA LEU A 13 -17.45 13.06 -1.86
C LEU A 13 -17.52 12.49 -0.44
N ILE A 14 -17.72 11.19 -0.34
CA ILE A 14 -17.80 10.49 0.96
C ILE A 14 -16.50 10.69 1.73
N ALA A 15 -15.35 10.53 1.09
CA ALA A 15 -14.06 10.67 1.74
C ALA A 15 -13.81 12.10 2.24
N VAL A 16 -14.04 13.10 1.38
CA VAL A 16 -13.81 14.52 1.73
C VAL A 16 -14.80 14.98 2.80
N TYR A 17 -16.09 14.64 2.67
CA TYR A 17 -17.10 15.02 3.68
C TYR A 17 -16.87 14.31 5.02
N SER A 18 -16.44 13.04 5.00
CA SER A 18 -16.05 12.33 6.23
C SER A 18 -14.86 12.99 6.90
N TYR A 19 -13.88 13.47 6.12
CA TYR A 19 -12.74 14.21 6.64
C TYR A 19 -13.18 15.54 7.28
N HIS A 20 -14.02 16.35 6.62
CA HIS A 20 -14.52 17.60 7.20
C HIS A 20 -15.37 17.36 8.46
N SER A 21 -16.18 16.29 8.46
CA SER A 21 -16.92 15.87 9.65
C SER A 21 -15.99 15.46 10.78
N TYR A 22 -14.92 14.68 10.47
CA TYR A 22 -13.89 14.32 11.45
C TYR A 22 -13.22 15.57 12.04
N ARG A 23 -12.84 16.54 11.21
CA ARG A 23 -12.25 17.82 11.67
C ARG A 23 -13.21 18.59 12.58
N HIS A 24 -14.46 18.67 12.19
CA HIS A 24 -15.47 19.36 12.99
C HIS A 24 -15.69 18.70 14.36
N PHE A 25 -16.02 17.40 14.38
CA PHE A 25 -16.41 16.70 15.62
C PHE A 25 -15.23 16.30 16.52
N ARG A 26 -14.01 16.18 15.99
CA ARG A 26 -12.84 15.73 16.73
C ARG A 26 -11.76 16.78 16.92
N LYS A 27 -11.80 17.86 16.16
CA LYS A 27 -10.78 18.92 16.19
C LYS A 27 -11.39 20.30 16.45
N ASP A 28 -12.69 20.38 16.72
CA ASP A 28 -13.46 21.62 16.99
C ASP A 28 -13.30 22.70 15.87
N GLU A 29 -13.15 22.25 14.62
CA GLU A 29 -13.03 23.14 13.49
C GLU A 29 -14.40 23.42 12.85
N THR A 30 -14.51 24.55 12.15
CA THR A 30 -15.74 24.89 11.43
C THR A 30 -16.05 23.85 10.36
N LEU A 31 -17.26 23.27 10.40
CA LEU A 31 -17.73 22.40 9.33
C LEU A 31 -18.02 23.27 8.10
N PHE A 32 -17.33 22.96 7.00
CA PHE A 32 -17.75 23.47 5.70
C PHE A 32 -17.97 22.31 4.74
N ILE A 33 -18.97 22.47 3.86
CA ILE A 33 -19.30 21.48 2.83
C ILE A 33 -19.40 22.24 1.51
N ARG A 34 -18.60 21.79 0.54
CA ARG A 34 -18.65 22.32 -0.82
C ARG A 34 -19.06 21.21 -1.78
N ASN A 35 -20.08 21.50 -2.58
CA ASN A 35 -20.56 20.54 -3.56
C ASN A 35 -19.60 20.46 -4.76
N PRO A 36 -19.49 19.27 -5.37
CA PRO A 36 -18.74 19.11 -6.61
C PRO A 36 -19.42 19.88 -7.74
N GLN A 37 -18.62 20.33 -8.70
CA GLN A 37 -19.09 21.06 -9.86
C GLN A 37 -19.08 20.18 -11.11
N ARG A 38 -20.13 20.31 -11.91
CA ARG A 38 -20.21 19.67 -13.23
C ARG A 38 -19.17 20.32 -14.16
N GLY A 39 -18.56 19.49 -14.98
CA GLY A 39 -17.54 19.96 -15.95
C GLY A 39 -16.11 19.97 -15.41
N LEU A 40 -15.92 19.84 -14.09
CA LEU A 40 -14.60 19.60 -13.49
C LEU A 40 -14.26 18.12 -13.47
N SER A 41 -12.99 17.81 -13.62
CA SER A 41 -12.43 16.46 -13.43
C SER A 41 -12.59 15.95 -11.99
N LEU A 42 -12.29 14.68 -11.79
CA LEU A 42 -12.31 14.08 -10.44
C LEU A 42 -11.27 14.74 -9.53
N ALA A 43 -10.06 14.97 -10.02
CA ALA A 43 -8.98 15.61 -9.28
C ALA A 43 -9.32 17.05 -8.90
N GLU A 44 -9.84 17.83 -9.86
CA GLU A 44 -10.31 19.21 -9.61
C GLU A 44 -11.40 19.25 -8.55
N ASN A 45 -12.38 18.37 -8.62
CA ASN A 45 -13.46 18.29 -7.63
C ASN A 45 -12.94 17.91 -6.24
N ILE A 46 -11.97 16.99 -6.14
CA ILE A 46 -11.34 16.65 -4.85
C ILE A 46 -10.67 17.89 -4.25
N LEU A 47 -9.85 18.62 -5.02
CA LEU A 47 -9.17 19.82 -4.53
C LEU A 47 -10.15 20.94 -4.19
N LEU A 48 -11.16 21.15 -5.03
CA LEU A 48 -12.23 22.12 -4.81
C LEU A 48 -12.96 21.88 -3.48
N MET A 49 -13.36 20.62 -3.23
CA MET A 49 -14.14 20.26 -2.05
C MET A 49 -13.28 20.23 -0.78
N LEU A 50 -12.00 19.84 -0.89
CA LEU A 50 -11.11 19.68 0.26
C LEU A 50 -10.64 21.03 0.80
N ARG A 51 -10.37 22.00 -0.06
CA ARG A 51 -9.75 23.28 0.33
C ARG A 51 -10.79 24.30 0.78
N PRO A 52 -10.57 25.00 1.91
CA PRO A 52 -11.52 26.03 2.40
C PRO A 52 -11.81 27.13 1.39
N ASP A 53 -10.80 27.58 0.63
CA ASP A 53 -10.94 28.60 -0.40
C ASP A 53 -11.36 28.04 -1.76
N GLY A 54 -11.29 26.70 -1.94
CA GLY A 54 -11.61 26.01 -3.18
C GLY A 54 -10.66 26.30 -4.34
N LYS A 55 -9.49 26.88 -4.08
CA LYS A 55 -8.54 27.26 -5.12
C LYS A 55 -7.51 26.18 -5.36
N TYR A 56 -7.13 26.00 -6.60
CA TYR A 56 -6.04 25.11 -7.03
C TYR A 56 -5.45 25.64 -8.33
N THR A 57 -4.21 25.25 -8.63
CA THR A 57 -3.59 25.53 -9.92
C THR A 57 -3.88 24.41 -10.92
N GLU A 58 -3.72 24.70 -12.21
CA GLU A 58 -3.84 23.68 -13.26
C GLU A 58 -2.84 22.53 -13.05
N LEU A 59 -1.61 22.86 -12.62
CA LEU A 59 -0.59 21.87 -12.31
C LEU A 59 -0.99 20.97 -11.14
N GLU A 60 -1.54 21.55 -10.06
CA GLU A 60 -2.01 20.77 -8.91
C GLU A 60 -3.10 19.76 -9.31
N ALA A 61 -4.09 20.19 -10.10
CA ALA A 61 -5.15 19.32 -10.59
C ALA A 61 -4.58 18.20 -11.48
N LYS A 62 -3.68 18.54 -12.40
CA LYS A 62 -3.01 17.58 -13.29
C LYS A 62 -2.17 16.56 -12.51
N VAL A 63 -1.41 17.00 -11.51
CA VAL A 63 -0.57 16.09 -10.70
C VAL A 63 -1.43 15.13 -9.89
N LEU A 64 -2.53 15.62 -9.30
CA LEU A 64 -3.46 14.74 -8.59
C LEU A 64 -4.12 13.74 -9.55
N ASP A 65 -4.55 14.17 -10.73
CA ASP A 65 -5.15 13.29 -11.73
C ASP A 65 -4.18 12.18 -12.17
N ILE A 66 -2.92 12.54 -12.45
CA ILE A 66 -1.86 11.55 -12.74
C ILE A 66 -1.67 10.58 -11.56
N ALA A 67 -1.63 11.07 -10.33
CA ALA A 67 -1.51 10.20 -9.16
C ALA A 67 -2.69 9.21 -9.05
N LEU A 68 -3.92 9.66 -9.30
CA LEU A 68 -5.11 8.80 -9.33
C LEU A 68 -4.99 7.72 -10.43
N ILE A 69 -4.56 8.10 -11.64
CA ILE A 69 -4.35 7.15 -12.76
C ILE A 69 -3.30 6.10 -12.40
N LEU A 70 -2.15 6.52 -11.85
CA LEU A 70 -1.06 5.60 -11.50
C LEU A 70 -1.42 4.60 -10.38
N HIS A 71 -2.39 4.93 -9.54
CA HIS A 71 -2.88 4.07 -8.47
C HIS A 71 -4.10 3.23 -8.87
N ALA A 72 -4.69 3.46 -10.05
CA ALA A 72 -5.98 2.85 -10.43
C ALA A 72 -5.92 1.32 -10.51
N GLU A 73 -4.78 0.75 -10.90
CA GLU A 73 -4.63 -0.70 -11.09
C GLU A 73 -3.22 -1.19 -10.73
N HIS A 74 -3.10 -2.42 -10.24
CA HIS A 74 -1.81 -3.05 -9.95
C HIS A 74 -1.84 -4.59 -10.07
N GLY A 75 -2.76 -5.14 -10.82
CA GLY A 75 -2.89 -6.58 -11.07
C GLY A 75 -3.67 -7.36 -10.02
N GLY A 76 -4.19 -8.49 -10.44
CA GLY A 76 -5.08 -9.36 -9.66
C GLY A 76 -4.44 -9.98 -8.40
N GLY A 77 -3.10 -10.07 -8.36
CA GLY A 77 -2.36 -10.58 -7.21
C GLY A 77 -2.17 -9.58 -6.06
N ASN A 78 -2.54 -8.30 -6.25
CA ASN A 78 -2.57 -7.33 -5.17
C ASN A 78 -3.59 -7.74 -4.10
N ASN A 79 -3.26 -7.61 -2.81
CA ASN A 79 -4.07 -8.14 -1.72
C ASN A 79 -5.53 -7.66 -1.75
N SER A 80 -5.78 -6.37 -1.96
CA SER A 80 -7.16 -5.84 -2.04
C SER A 80 -7.87 -6.25 -3.32
N THR A 81 -7.16 -6.39 -4.44
CA THR A 81 -7.72 -6.90 -5.70
C THR A 81 -8.04 -8.39 -5.58
N PHE A 82 -7.17 -9.18 -4.97
CA PHE A 82 -7.44 -10.59 -4.69
C PHE A 82 -8.65 -10.75 -3.76
N THR A 83 -8.79 -9.88 -2.75
CA THR A 83 -9.98 -9.82 -1.90
C THR A 83 -11.24 -9.53 -2.72
N THR A 84 -11.15 -8.63 -3.72
CA THR A 84 -12.26 -8.37 -4.66
C THR A 84 -12.68 -9.64 -5.38
N HIS A 85 -11.74 -10.40 -5.92
CA HIS A 85 -12.02 -11.68 -6.59
C HIS A 85 -12.66 -12.69 -5.64
N VAL A 86 -12.04 -12.94 -4.47
CA VAL A 86 -12.54 -13.91 -3.49
C VAL A 86 -13.98 -13.60 -3.07
N VAL A 87 -14.24 -12.35 -2.69
CA VAL A 87 -15.55 -11.93 -2.21
C VAL A 87 -16.58 -11.93 -3.35
N THR A 88 -16.20 -11.50 -4.56
CA THR A 88 -17.05 -11.54 -5.75
C THR A 88 -17.44 -12.96 -6.12
N SER A 89 -16.51 -13.91 -6.04
CA SER A 89 -16.75 -15.32 -6.42
C SER A 89 -17.82 -16.00 -5.57
N SER A 90 -18.13 -15.44 -4.38
CA SER A 90 -19.25 -15.91 -3.55
C SER A 90 -20.63 -15.47 -4.05
N GLY A 91 -20.71 -14.60 -5.07
CA GLY A 91 -21.94 -14.07 -5.62
C GLY A 91 -22.51 -12.85 -4.87
N THR A 92 -21.71 -12.23 -3.98
CA THR A 92 -22.15 -11.05 -3.23
C THR A 92 -22.34 -9.80 -4.11
N ASP A 93 -22.95 -8.76 -3.53
CA ASP A 93 -23.22 -7.49 -4.22
C ASP A 93 -21.93 -6.64 -4.42
N THR A 94 -22.07 -5.61 -5.25
CA THR A 94 -20.94 -4.74 -5.61
C THR A 94 -20.43 -3.94 -4.41
N TYR A 95 -21.30 -3.45 -3.55
CA TYR A 95 -20.91 -2.59 -2.42
C TYR A 95 -20.15 -3.41 -1.36
N SER A 96 -20.63 -4.60 -1.04
CA SER A 96 -19.96 -5.53 -0.12
C SER A 96 -18.59 -5.93 -0.62
N SER A 97 -18.44 -6.20 -1.93
CA SER A 97 -17.17 -6.54 -2.55
C SER A 97 -16.15 -5.41 -2.44
N ILE A 98 -16.56 -4.19 -2.78
CA ILE A 98 -15.68 -3.00 -2.68
C ILE A 98 -15.38 -2.64 -1.22
N ALA A 99 -16.35 -2.76 -0.31
CA ALA A 99 -16.13 -2.54 1.13
C ALA A 99 -15.07 -3.52 1.69
N ALA A 100 -15.12 -4.79 1.29
CA ALA A 100 -14.10 -5.77 1.67
C ALA A 100 -12.71 -5.39 1.12
N SER A 101 -12.64 -4.90 -0.11
CA SER A 101 -11.41 -4.44 -0.75
C SER A 101 -10.82 -3.21 -0.05
N ILE A 102 -11.66 -2.26 0.37
CA ILE A 102 -11.25 -1.12 1.22
C ILE A 102 -10.74 -1.63 2.57
N GLY A 103 -11.41 -2.62 3.16
CA GLY A 103 -10.98 -3.28 4.41
C GLY A 103 -9.57 -3.86 4.32
N SER A 104 -9.26 -4.52 3.19
CA SER A 104 -7.92 -5.00 2.89
C SER A 104 -6.92 -3.86 2.70
N LEU A 105 -7.27 -2.84 1.88
CA LEU A 105 -6.39 -1.73 1.57
C LEU A 105 -6.02 -0.90 2.80
N LYS A 106 -6.96 -0.67 3.74
CA LYS A 106 -6.70 0.16 4.93
C LYS A 106 -5.66 -0.42 5.89
N GLY A 107 -5.28 -1.69 5.72
CA GLY A 107 -4.26 -2.33 6.54
C GLY A 107 -2.90 -1.62 6.40
N PRO A 108 -2.14 -1.45 7.51
CA PRO A 108 -0.88 -0.70 7.51
C PRO A 108 0.20 -1.32 6.63
N ARG A 109 0.14 -2.62 6.37
CA ARG A 109 1.07 -3.34 5.48
C ARG A 109 0.70 -3.18 3.99
N HIS A 110 -0.48 -2.61 3.67
CA HIS A 110 -0.94 -2.42 2.28
C HIS A 110 -1.08 -0.94 1.94
N GLY A 111 -2.17 -0.29 2.31
CA GLY A 111 -2.42 1.11 1.94
C GLY A 111 -1.70 2.14 2.80
N GLY A 112 -0.92 1.74 3.79
CA GLY A 112 -0.18 2.63 4.68
C GLY A 112 1.26 2.94 4.24
N ALA A 113 1.72 2.41 3.10
CA ALA A 113 3.12 2.51 2.70
C ALA A 113 3.57 3.98 2.47
N ASN A 114 2.78 4.77 1.75
CA ASN A 114 3.10 6.19 1.49
C ASN A 114 3.14 7.03 2.77
N LEU A 115 2.28 6.75 3.75
CA LEU A 115 2.31 7.42 5.05
C LEU A 115 3.59 7.06 5.82
N LYS A 116 4.04 5.82 5.75
CA LYS A 116 5.31 5.38 6.34
C LYS A 116 6.51 6.08 5.69
N VAL A 117 6.51 6.21 4.36
CA VAL A 117 7.53 7.00 3.64
C VAL A 117 7.53 8.44 4.15
N GLN A 118 6.37 9.09 4.20
CA GLN A 118 6.27 10.47 4.66
C GLN A 118 6.79 10.66 6.09
N ASN A 119 6.44 9.76 7.01
CA ASN A 119 6.91 9.81 8.38
C ASN A 119 8.42 9.58 8.47
N MET A 120 8.98 8.67 7.67
CA MET A 120 10.43 8.46 7.58
C MET A 120 11.15 9.72 7.10
N PHE A 121 10.64 10.41 6.09
CA PHE A 121 11.24 11.66 5.62
C PHE A 121 11.13 12.79 6.64
N GLU A 122 10.05 12.86 7.42
CA GLU A 122 9.95 13.81 8.54
C GLU A 122 10.99 13.52 9.61
N ASP A 123 11.21 12.25 9.93
CA ASP A 123 12.23 11.82 10.86
C ASP A 123 13.66 12.11 10.34
N ILE A 124 13.95 11.82 9.07
CA ILE A 124 15.22 12.20 8.43
C ILE A 124 15.44 13.72 8.52
N LYS A 125 14.43 14.52 8.16
CA LYS A 125 14.51 15.99 8.19
C LYS A 125 14.74 16.54 9.60
N ALA A 126 14.25 15.88 10.63
CA ALA A 126 14.44 16.29 12.03
C ALA A 126 15.82 15.94 12.58
N ASN A 127 16.47 14.88 12.07
CA ASN A 127 17.71 14.33 12.63
C ASN A 127 18.94 14.59 11.77
N VAL A 128 18.81 14.90 10.48
CA VAL A 128 19.89 15.27 9.57
C VAL A 128 19.97 16.79 9.48
N LYS A 129 21.13 17.37 9.74
CA LYS A 129 21.32 18.85 9.78
C LYS A 129 21.46 19.43 8.38
N ASP A 130 22.28 18.81 7.55
CA ASP A 130 22.48 19.22 6.16
C ASP A 130 21.98 18.14 5.21
N TRP A 131 20.81 18.36 4.62
CA TRP A 131 20.17 17.44 3.67
C TRP A 131 20.93 17.34 2.33
N SER A 132 21.91 18.23 2.08
CA SER A 132 22.78 18.17 0.90
C SER A 132 24.07 17.41 1.15
N ASP A 133 24.43 17.13 2.41
CA ASP A 133 25.56 16.28 2.75
C ASP A 133 25.20 14.80 2.60
N GLU A 134 25.68 14.23 1.49
CA GLU A 134 25.46 12.82 1.16
C GLU A 134 25.88 11.86 2.27
N LYS A 135 27.02 12.16 2.95
CA LYS A 135 27.53 11.30 4.02
C LYS A 135 26.66 11.36 5.27
N GLU A 136 26.15 12.54 5.62
CA GLU A 136 25.25 12.70 6.76
C GLU A 136 23.93 11.94 6.53
N VAL A 137 23.36 12.08 5.34
CA VAL A 137 22.14 11.35 4.95
C VAL A 137 22.39 9.85 4.91
N GLU A 138 23.50 9.38 4.29
CA GLU A 138 23.86 7.97 4.25
C GLU A 138 24.00 7.37 5.65
N ASN A 139 24.71 8.04 6.54
CA ASN A 139 24.91 7.57 7.92
C ASN A 139 23.55 7.44 8.66
N TYR A 140 22.61 8.34 8.40
CA TYR A 140 21.31 8.26 9.01
C TYR A 140 20.48 7.10 8.43
N LEU A 141 20.52 6.88 7.11
CA LEU A 141 19.88 5.72 6.47
C LEU A 141 20.43 4.39 6.99
N ARG A 142 21.75 4.30 7.26
CA ARG A 142 22.36 3.12 7.88
C ARG A 142 21.80 2.87 9.28
N LYS A 143 21.62 3.91 10.11
CA LYS A 143 20.96 3.78 11.43
C LYS A 143 19.52 3.27 11.32
N ILE A 144 18.78 3.72 10.31
CA ILE A 144 17.42 3.18 10.06
C ILE A 144 17.51 1.68 9.74
N LEU A 145 18.42 1.27 8.84
CA LEU A 145 18.61 -0.13 8.46
C LEU A 145 19.09 -1.00 9.63
N ASP A 146 19.93 -0.46 10.51
CA ASP A 146 20.45 -1.13 11.70
C ASP A 146 19.43 -1.16 12.86
N LYS A 147 18.22 -0.66 12.63
CA LYS A 147 17.13 -0.57 13.64
C LYS A 147 17.44 0.37 14.82
N GLU A 148 18.32 1.34 14.62
CA GLU A 148 18.71 2.30 15.64
C GLU A 148 17.96 3.62 15.56
N ALA A 149 17.25 3.88 14.44
CA ALA A 149 16.53 5.11 14.20
C ALA A 149 15.13 4.86 13.62
N PHE A 150 14.31 5.90 13.60
CA PHE A 150 12.94 5.92 13.12
C PHE A 150 12.05 4.91 13.88
N ASP A 151 11.43 3.96 13.21
CA ASP A 151 10.49 3.00 13.81
C ASP A 151 11.13 1.65 14.18
N HIS A 152 12.45 1.56 14.13
CA HIS A 152 13.26 0.40 14.50
C HIS A 152 12.96 -0.90 13.73
N THR A 153 12.28 -0.80 12.56
CA THR A 153 11.98 -1.96 11.71
C THR A 153 13.15 -2.38 10.83
N GLY A 154 14.10 -1.50 10.58
CA GLY A 154 15.21 -1.74 9.64
C GLY A 154 14.79 -1.61 8.18
N LEU A 155 13.76 -0.79 7.88
CA LEU A 155 13.23 -0.61 6.54
C LEU A 155 13.40 0.84 6.06
N ILE A 156 13.94 1.02 4.85
CA ILE A 156 13.78 2.25 4.10
C ILE A 156 12.48 2.12 3.30
N TYR A 157 11.43 2.75 3.79
CA TYR A 157 10.10 2.64 3.18
C TYR A 157 10.06 3.25 1.79
N GLY A 158 9.24 2.68 0.92
CA GLY A 158 9.16 3.07 -0.49
C GLY A 158 10.26 2.49 -1.37
N MET A 159 11.22 1.74 -0.79
CA MET A 159 12.25 1.02 -1.53
C MET A 159 11.89 -0.46 -1.67
N GLY A 160 12.05 -0.98 -2.91
CA GLY A 160 11.73 -2.36 -3.24
C GLY A 160 10.29 -2.55 -3.75
N HIS A 161 10.12 -3.57 -4.57
CA HIS A 161 8.84 -3.96 -5.14
C HIS A 161 8.80 -5.45 -5.46
N ALA A 162 7.63 -6.09 -5.27
CA ALA A 162 7.47 -7.53 -5.52
C ALA A 162 7.66 -7.89 -7.01
N VAL A 163 7.30 -6.99 -7.93
CA VAL A 163 7.33 -7.20 -9.38
C VAL A 163 8.50 -6.47 -10.03
N TYR A 164 8.66 -5.17 -9.73
CA TYR A 164 9.65 -4.32 -10.39
C TYR A 164 11.01 -4.38 -9.68
N THR A 165 12.07 -4.55 -10.47
CA THR A 165 13.43 -4.67 -9.94
C THR A 165 14.39 -3.60 -10.46
N LEU A 166 14.17 -3.15 -11.70
CA LEU A 166 14.98 -2.10 -12.32
C LEU A 166 14.40 -0.71 -12.05
N SER A 167 13.12 -0.55 -12.27
CA SER A 167 12.37 0.68 -11.98
C SER A 167 10.87 0.37 -11.90
N ASP A 168 10.13 1.10 -11.09
CA ASP A 168 8.66 1.12 -11.13
C ASP A 168 8.24 2.21 -12.13
N PRO A 169 7.61 1.88 -13.26
CA PRO A 169 7.24 2.87 -14.28
C PRO A 169 6.28 3.94 -13.73
N ARG A 170 5.51 3.62 -12.70
CA ARG A 170 4.59 4.56 -12.04
C ARG A 170 5.37 5.60 -11.23
N GLU A 171 6.40 5.14 -10.51
CA GLU A 171 7.31 6.01 -9.75
C GLU A 171 8.02 6.99 -10.69
N VAL A 172 8.59 6.52 -11.80
CA VAL A 172 9.30 7.34 -12.79
C VAL A 172 8.40 8.47 -13.33
N ILE A 173 7.13 8.15 -13.61
CA ILE A 173 6.18 9.16 -14.08
C ILE A 173 5.86 10.14 -12.94
N LEU A 174 5.52 9.64 -11.76
CA LEU A 174 5.13 10.48 -10.62
C LEU A 174 6.26 11.40 -10.17
N LYS A 175 7.51 10.92 -10.14
CA LYS A 175 8.72 11.68 -9.84
C LYS A 175 8.87 12.92 -10.72
N ARG A 176 8.63 12.76 -12.05
CA ARG A 176 8.69 13.90 -12.98
C ARG A 176 7.70 15.00 -12.58
N PHE A 177 6.44 14.63 -12.32
CA PHE A 177 5.42 15.58 -11.92
C PHE A 177 5.65 16.13 -10.49
N ALA A 178 6.20 15.31 -9.59
CA ALA A 178 6.61 15.77 -8.27
C ALA A 178 7.68 16.87 -8.34
N ARG A 179 8.63 16.77 -9.28
CA ARG A 179 9.65 17.81 -9.52
C ARG A 179 9.01 19.11 -10.01
N GLU A 180 8.12 19.04 -11.00
CA GLU A 180 7.41 20.21 -11.55
C GLU A 180 6.61 20.91 -10.44
N LEU A 181 5.88 20.13 -9.63
CA LEU A 181 5.11 20.66 -8.50
C LEU A 181 6.01 21.24 -7.40
N ALA A 182 7.11 20.56 -7.07
CA ALA A 182 8.09 21.06 -6.08
C ALA A 182 8.70 22.42 -6.50
N GLN A 183 8.93 22.60 -7.80
CA GLN A 183 9.39 23.89 -8.33
C GLN A 183 8.32 24.98 -8.18
N GLU A 184 7.04 24.69 -8.48
CA GLU A 184 5.93 25.64 -8.28
C GLU A 184 5.76 26.00 -6.78
N LYS A 185 5.92 25.02 -5.89
CA LYS A 185 5.74 25.18 -4.44
C LYS A 185 6.98 25.69 -3.70
N GLY A 186 8.11 25.88 -4.37
CA GLY A 186 9.38 26.28 -3.74
C GLY A 186 9.97 25.17 -2.83
N MET A 187 9.65 23.91 -3.06
CA MET A 187 10.06 22.76 -2.26
C MET A 187 11.17 21.91 -2.94
N MET A 188 12.00 22.55 -3.77
CA MET A 188 13.08 21.84 -4.46
C MET A 188 14.17 21.29 -3.54
N LYS A 189 14.35 21.88 -2.36
CA LYS A 189 15.29 21.36 -1.35
C LYS A 189 14.83 20.01 -0.81
N GLU A 190 13.55 19.88 -0.50
CA GLU A 190 12.94 18.62 -0.08
C GLU A 190 12.96 17.60 -1.22
N PHE A 191 12.64 18.01 -2.44
CA PHE A 191 12.70 17.13 -3.60
C PHE A 191 14.11 16.56 -3.82
N ALA A 192 15.16 17.39 -3.69
CA ALA A 192 16.54 16.95 -3.76
C ALA A 192 16.90 15.92 -2.68
N LEU A 193 16.35 16.06 -1.46
CA LEU A 193 16.51 15.06 -0.41
C LEU A 193 15.84 13.73 -0.82
N TYR A 194 14.65 13.76 -1.43
CA TYR A 194 14.02 12.54 -1.93
C TYR A 194 14.87 11.85 -3.00
N GLU A 195 15.43 12.61 -3.97
CA GLU A 195 16.33 12.05 -4.99
C GLU A 195 17.61 11.46 -4.36
N LEU A 196 18.16 12.11 -3.33
CA LEU A 196 19.35 11.61 -2.63
C LEU A 196 19.05 10.29 -1.88
N VAL A 197 17.94 10.26 -1.14
CA VAL A 197 17.52 9.04 -0.40
C VAL A 197 17.18 7.90 -1.35
N GLU A 198 16.54 8.17 -2.50
CA GLU A 198 16.27 7.17 -3.53
C GLU A 198 17.57 6.54 -4.05
N ARG A 199 18.55 7.37 -4.40
CA ARG A 199 19.84 6.92 -4.92
C ARG A 199 20.63 6.11 -3.91
N LEU A 200 20.72 6.56 -2.66
CA LEU A 200 21.45 5.88 -1.59
C LEU A 200 20.68 4.64 -1.08
N GLY A 201 19.39 4.77 -0.88
CA GLY A 201 18.56 3.74 -0.26
C GLY A 201 18.57 2.41 -0.99
N GLY A 202 18.52 2.43 -2.33
CA GLY A 202 18.62 1.22 -3.14
C GLY A 202 19.93 0.45 -2.88
N SER A 203 21.07 1.16 -2.95
CA SER A 203 22.38 0.57 -2.75
C SER A 203 22.56 0.06 -1.31
N LEU A 204 22.13 0.82 -0.32
CA LEU A 204 22.24 0.46 1.09
C LEU A 204 21.40 -0.77 1.45
N VAL A 205 20.18 -0.87 0.93
CA VAL A 205 19.33 -2.05 1.14
C VAL A 205 19.95 -3.29 0.49
N MET A 206 20.53 -3.15 -0.71
CA MET A 206 21.21 -4.25 -1.38
C MET A 206 22.43 -4.72 -0.58
N GLU A 207 23.25 -3.80 -0.10
CA GLU A 207 24.43 -4.08 0.74
C GLU A 207 24.03 -4.79 2.04
N GLN A 208 23.10 -4.21 2.79
CA GLN A 208 22.64 -4.71 4.09
C GLN A 208 22.06 -6.13 4.00
N ARG A 209 21.23 -6.36 2.98
CA ARG A 209 20.53 -7.65 2.79
C ARG A 209 21.30 -8.63 1.89
N ARG A 210 22.51 -8.27 1.45
CA ARG A 210 23.34 -9.07 0.53
C ARG A 210 22.55 -9.52 -0.72
N LEU A 211 21.75 -8.59 -1.29
CA LEU A 211 20.94 -8.89 -2.45
C LEU A 211 21.75 -8.74 -3.73
N PHE A 212 21.61 -9.72 -4.64
CA PHE A 212 22.13 -9.62 -6.01
C PHE A 212 21.14 -8.96 -6.98
N LYS A 213 19.91 -8.69 -6.51
CA LYS A 213 18.83 -8.10 -7.29
C LYS A 213 18.71 -6.62 -6.94
N ASN A 214 18.56 -5.78 -7.97
CA ASN A 214 18.38 -4.35 -7.77
C ASN A 214 17.13 -4.03 -6.95
N VAL A 215 17.25 -3.00 -6.13
CA VAL A 215 16.15 -2.43 -5.32
C VAL A 215 15.88 -1.03 -5.83
N CYS A 216 14.69 -0.81 -6.41
CA CYS A 216 14.25 0.48 -6.90
C CYS A 216 13.17 1.10 -5.98
N ALA A 217 12.98 2.41 -6.08
CA ALA A 217 11.84 3.07 -5.48
C ALA A 217 10.53 2.60 -6.14
N ASN A 218 9.46 2.54 -5.34
CA ASN A 218 8.12 2.25 -5.82
C ASN A 218 7.26 3.53 -5.82
N VAL A 219 6.03 3.45 -6.32
CA VAL A 219 5.14 4.62 -6.45
C VAL A 219 4.86 5.32 -5.12
N ASP A 220 4.87 4.59 -3.99
CA ASP A 220 4.61 5.15 -2.66
C ASP A 220 5.74 6.06 -2.18
N PHE A 221 6.95 5.94 -2.76
CA PHE A 221 8.09 6.76 -2.39
C PHE A 221 7.83 8.26 -2.63
N TYR A 222 7.20 8.63 -3.76
CA TYR A 222 6.89 10.02 -4.08
C TYR A 222 5.44 10.42 -3.80
N SER A 223 4.49 9.48 -3.69
CA SER A 223 3.07 9.80 -3.60
C SER A 223 2.71 10.60 -2.33
N GLY A 224 3.31 10.27 -1.19
CA GLY A 224 3.11 11.02 0.05
C GLY A 224 3.64 12.45 -0.02
N PHE A 225 4.78 12.66 -0.69
CA PHE A 225 5.35 13.98 -0.93
C PHE A 225 4.45 14.82 -1.86
N VAL A 226 3.97 14.22 -2.94
CA VAL A 226 3.00 14.86 -3.85
C VAL A 226 1.75 15.28 -3.07
N TYR A 227 1.18 14.41 -2.27
CA TYR A 227 -0.02 14.74 -1.48
C TYR A 227 0.25 15.87 -0.48
N THR A 228 1.42 15.89 0.13
CA THR A 228 1.84 16.99 1.02
C THR A 228 1.91 18.34 0.29
N MET A 229 2.53 18.36 -0.90
CA MET A 229 2.60 19.56 -1.74
C MET A 229 1.23 20.05 -2.22
N LEU A 230 0.28 19.14 -2.42
CA LEU A 230 -1.11 19.43 -2.75
C LEU A 230 -1.94 19.89 -1.54
N GLY A 231 -1.37 19.88 -0.32
CA GLY A 231 -2.08 20.20 0.91
C GLY A 231 -3.12 19.15 1.30
N ILE A 232 -2.99 17.92 0.80
CA ILE A 232 -3.82 16.78 1.21
C ILE A 232 -3.35 16.32 2.59
N PRO A 233 -4.23 16.25 3.60
CA PRO A 233 -3.86 15.82 4.94
C PRO A 233 -3.53 14.32 4.98
N LYS A 234 -2.66 13.92 5.91
CA LYS A 234 -2.21 12.53 6.06
C LYS A 234 -3.36 11.53 6.25
N GLU A 235 -4.41 11.94 6.91
CA GLU A 235 -5.62 11.15 7.13
C GLU A 235 -6.31 10.74 5.82
N LEU A 236 -6.09 11.48 4.74
CA LEU A 236 -6.65 11.21 3.42
C LEU A 236 -5.69 10.44 2.48
N PHE A 237 -4.45 10.13 2.84
CA PHE A 237 -3.51 9.43 1.96
C PHE A 237 -4.05 8.06 1.51
N THR A 238 -4.43 7.21 2.46
CA THR A 238 -5.06 5.90 2.15
C THR A 238 -6.46 6.04 1.52
N PRO A 239 -7.35 6.95 1.96
CA PRO A 239 -8.60 7.24 1.25
C PRO A 239 -8.42 7.67 -0.20
N ILE A 240 -7.45 8.53 -0.53
CA ILE A 240 -7.14 8.92 -1.92
C ILE A 240 -6.69 7.71 -2.74
N PHE A 241 -5.87 6.83 -2.15
CA PHE A 241 -5.50 5.57 -2.79
C PHE A 241 -6.72 4.68 -3.05
N ALA A 242 -7.65 4.57 -2.09
CA ALA A 242 -8.89 3.82 -2.28
C ALA A 242 -9.73 4.40 -3.43
N ILE A 243 -9.91 5.73 -3.46
CA ILE A 243 -10.61 6.44 -4.55
C ILE A 243 -9.99 6.08 -5.90
N ALA A 244 -8.67 6.15 -6.00
CA ALA A 244 -7.94 5.83 -7.21
C ALA A 244 -8.13 4.36 -7.64
N ARG A 245 -8.20 3.41 -6.69
CA ARG A 245 -8.22 1.98 -6.96
C ARG A 245 -9.62 1.41 -7.26
N ILE A 246 -10.71 2.12 -6.96
CA ILE A 246 -12.08 1.63 -7.25
C ILE A 246 -12.27 1.23 -8.71
N PRO A 247 -11.79 1.98 -9.73
CA PRO A 247 -11.89 1.55 -11.11
C PRO A 247 -11.26 0.18 -11.35
N GLY A 248 -10.06 -0.06 -10.84
CA GLY A 248 -9.37 -1.35 -10.93
C GLY A 248 -10.14 -2.48 -10.24
N TRP A 249 -10.57 -2.29 -8.99
CA TRP A 249 -11.40 -3.29 -8.30
C TRP A 249 -12.72 -3.55 -9.04
N SER A 250 -13.33 -2.51 -9.60
CA SER A 250 -14.57 -2.66 -10.39
C SER A 250 -14.34 -3.47 -11.65
N ALA A 251 -13.21 -3.26 -12.34
CA ALA A 251 -12.85 -4.03 -13.52
C ALA A 251 -12.63 -5.51 -13.17
N HIS A 252 -11.85 -5.79 -12.13
CA HIS A 252 -11.62 -7.16 -11.65
C HIS A 252 -12.89 -7.84 -11.18
N ARG A 253 -13.80 -7.10 -10.53
CA ARG A 253 -15.11 -7.62 -10.17
C ARG A 253 -15.94 -7.99 -11.40
N LEU A 254 -15.98 -7.15 -12.42
CA LEU A 254 -16.70 -7.43 -13.66
C LEU A 254 -16.10 -8.64 -14.38
N GLU A 255 -14.78 -8.73 -14.43
CA GLU A 255 -14.06 -9.87 -14.98
C GLU A 255 -14.41 -11.17 -14.25
N GLU A 256 -14.43 -11.16 -12.91
CA GLU A 256 -14.81 -12.30 -12.07
C GLU A 256 -16.26 -12.75 -12.36
N ILE A 257 -17.21 -11.80 -12.44
CA ILE A 257 -18.61 -12.11 -12.74
C ILE A 257 -18.79 -12.73 -14.13
N LEU A 258 -18.01 -12.27 -15.12
CA LEU A 258 -18.13 -12.70 -16.51
C LEU A 258 -17.42 -14.03 -16.78
N ASN A 259 -16.30 -14.29 -16.13
CA ASN A 259 -15.41 -15.40 -16.47
C ASN A 259 -15.38 -16.51 -15.41
N ALA A 260 -15.65 -16.20 -14.15
CA ALA A 260 -15.59 -17.19 -13.09
C ALA A 260 -16.88 -18.02 -12.99
N SER A 261 -16.71 -19.32 -12.89
CA SER A 261 -17.81 -20.27 -12.75
C SER A 261 -17.95 -20.88 -11.35
N LYS A 262 -16.95 -20.67 -10.48
CA LYS A 262 -16.87 -21.34 -9.18
C LYS A 262 -16.37 -20.39 -8.10
N ILE A 263 -16.89 -20.58 -6.88
CA ILE A 263 -16.35 -19.90 -5.70
C ILE A 263 -14.86 -20.24 -5.52
N ILE A 264 -14.04 -19.22 -5.23
CA ILE A 264 -12.62 -19.39 -4.95
C ILE A 264 -12.47 -20.08 -3.61
N ARG A 265 -11.90 -21.28 -3.64
CA ARG A 265 -11.64 -22.16 -2.47
C ARG A 265 -10.22 -22.67 -2.55
N PRO A 266 -9.22 -21.98 -1.96
CA PRO A 266 -7.85 -22.46 -1.95
C PRO A 266 -7.76 -23.83 -1.28
N ALA A 267 -6.93 -24.71 -1.84
CA ALA A 267 -6.57 -25.94 -1.15
C ALA A 267 -5.68 -25.58 0.06
N TYR A 268 -5.91 -26.23 1.18
CA TYR A 268 -5.07 -26.10 2.36
C TYR A 268 -4.73 -27.48 2.93
N LYS A 269 -3.60 -27.56 3.62
CA LYS A 269 -3.15 -28.76 4.34
C LYS A 269 -2.98 -28.39 5.80
N TYR A 270 -3.58 -29.19 6.67
CA TYR A 270 -3.32 -29.08 8.10
C TYR A 270 -1.88 -29.51 8.38
N VAL A 271 -1.13 -28.65 9.05
CA VAL A 271 0.29 -28.88 9.41
C VAL A 271 0.51 -28.98 10.92
N GLY A 272 -0.53 -28.84 11.72
CA GLY A 272 -0.48 -29.03 13.17
C GLY A 272 -0.49 -30.52 13.57
N HIS A 273 -0.34 -30.75 14.85
CA HIS A 273 -0.41 -32.11 15.41
C HIS A 273 -1.86 -32.61 15.43
N HIS A 274 -2.08 -33.86 14.96
CA HIS A 274 -3.36 -34.52 15.15
C HIS A 274 -3.50 -34.95 16.61
N ALA A 275 -4.32 -34.22 17.35
CA ALA A 275 -4.75 -34.66 18.69
C ALA A 275 -6.00 -35.53 18.57
N GLY A 276 -6.12 -36.56 19.41
CA GLY A 276 -7.35 -37.34 19.56
C GLY A 276 -8.50 -36.46 20.07
N PHE A 277 -9.73 -36.88 19.77
CA PHE A 277 -10.89 -36.21 20.36
C PHE A 277 -10.89 -36.40 21.88
N VAL A 278 -10.93 -35.30 22.63
CA VAL A 278 -11.09 -35.31 24.09
C VAL A 278 -12.51 -34.85 24.39
N PRO A 279 -13.34 -35.67 25.06
CA PRO A 279 -14.68 -35.28 25.50
C PRO A 279 -14.61 -33.98 26.33
N TYR A 280 -15.68 -33.20 26.29
CA TYR A 280 -15.71 -31.89 26.94
C TYR A 280 -15.45 -31.95 28.44
N GLU A 281 -16.00 -33.01 29.08
CA GLU A 281 -15.87 -33.27 30.51
C GLU A 281 -14.44 -33.67 30.96
N GLU A 282 -13.62 -34.09 30.00
CA GLU A 282 -12.23 -34.52 30.23
C GLU A 282 -11.21 -33.44 29.87
N ARG A 283 -11.67 -32.28 29.33
CA ARG A 283 -10.78 -31.18 28.97
C ARG A 283 -10.35 -30.41 30.20
N THR A 284 -9.05 -30.31 30.43
CA THR A 284 -8.49 -29.42 31.41
C THR A 284 -8.23 -28.06 30.80
N PRO A 285 -8.58 -26.93 31.47
CA PRO A 285 -8.38 -25.59 30.92
C PRO A 285 -6.92 -25.24 30.59
N GLU A 286 -5.99 -25.93 31.23
CA GLU A 286 -4.55 -25.64 31.14
C GLU A 286 -3.89 -26.25 29.89
N GLU A 287 -4.28 -27.46 29.49
CA GLU A 287 -3.65 -28.16 28.37
C GLU A 287 -3.98 -27.54 26.99
N GLY A 288 -5.16 -26.94 26.83
CA GLY A 288 -5.54 -26.30 25.57
C GLY A 288 -4.95 -24.88 25.40
N CYS A 289 -4.72 -24.15 26.48
CA CYS A 289 -4.20 -22.78 26.43
C CYS A 289 -2.68 -22.72 26.26
N GLU A 290 -1.92 -23.60 26.92
CA GLU A 290 -0.46 -23.59 26.82
C GLU A 290 0.03 -24.02 25.45
N GLU A 291 -0.64 -24.99 24.80
CA GLU A 291 -0.28 -25.45 23.45
C GLU A 291 -0.57 -24.37 22.40
N VAL A 292 -1.71 -23.70 22.49
CA VAL A 292 -2.07 -22.55 21.62
C VAL A 292 -1.12 -21.38 21.85
N LEU A 293 -0.73 -21.09 23.09
CA LEU A 293 0.23 -20.02 23.41
C LEU A 293 1.63 -20.36 22.88
N ARG A 294 2.10 -21.60 23.03
CA ARG A 294 3.38 -22.06 22.46
C ARG A 294 3.40 -22.02 20.95
N ASP A 295 2.29 -22.36 20.29
CA ASP A 295 2.20 -22.31 18.82
C ASP A 295 2.08 -20.88 18.30
N LEU A 296 1.44 -19.97 19.03
CA LEU A 296 1.44 -18.54 18.75
C LEU A 296 2.83 -17.92 18.94
N GLU A 297 3.55 -18.29 19.99
CA GLU A 297 4.93 -17.85 20.22
C GLU A 297 5.91 -18.39 19.16
N LYS A 298 5.77 -19.66 18.75
CA LYS A 298 6.54 -20.24 17.65
C LYS A 298 6.18 -19.61 16.29
N GLY A 299 4.90 -19.32 16.06
CA GLY A 299 4.44 -18.62 14.85
C GLY A 299 4.99 -17.20 14.77
N ALA A 300 4.98 -16.45 15.89
CA ALA A 300 5.58 -15.12 15.98
C ALA A 300 7.11 -15.15 15.82
N ALA A 301 7.79 -16.18 16.36
CA ALA A 301 9.22 -16.37 16.21
C ALA A 301 9.61 -16.77 14.76
N THR A 302 8.76 -17.54 14.06
CA THR A 302 8.95 -17.91 12.64
C THR A 302 8.62 -16.74 11.72
N GLU A 303 7.64 -15.90 12.03
CA GLU A 303 7.42 -14.64 11.31
C GLU A 303 8.60 -13.67 11.51
N ALA A 304 9.14 -13.55 12.70
CA ALA A 304 10.33 -12.75 12.96
C ALA A 304 11.61 -13.33 12.31
N ALA A 305 11.73 -14.66 12.22
CA ALA A 305 12.84 -15.34 11.55
C ALA A 305 12.65 -15.43 10.02
N GLY A 306 11.41 -15.44 9.52
CA GLY A 306 11.09 -15.40 8.09
C GLY A 306 11.28 -14.02 7.47
N GLU A 307 11.34 -12.96 8.28
CA GLU A 307 11.78 -11.62 7.86
C GLU A 307 13.31 -11.53 7.71
N THR A 308 14.07 -12.51 8.21
CA THR A 308 15.52 -12.66 7.96
C THR A 308 15.71 -13.79 6.95
N GLY A 309 15.45 -13.47 5.65
CA GLY A 309 15.39 -14.44 4.58
C GLY A 309 16.60 -15.37 4.45
N GLU A 310 16.39 -16.65 4.60
CA GLU A 310 17.13 -17.68 3.88
C GLU A 310 16.16 -18.39 2.93
N ASN A 311 16.19 -17.97 1.69
CA ASN A 311 15.66 -18.72 0.56
C ASN A 311 16.62 -19.89 0.29
N THR A 312 16.47 -20.99 1.02
CA THR A 312 17.02 -22.26 0.55
C THR A 312 16.10 -22.77 -0.56
N GLU A 313 16.61 -22.73 -1.79
CA GLU A 313 16.07 -23.48 -2.91
C GLU A 313 15.83 -24.94 -2.45
N LYS A 314 14.58 -25.28 -2.21
CA LYS A 314 14.18 -26.68 -2.16
C LYS A 314 13.88 -27.10 -3.58
N GLU A 315 14.75 -27.94 -4.13
CA GLU A 315 14.54 -28.74 -5.33
C GLU A 315 13.11 -29.28 -5.34
N ALA A 316 12.42 -29.05 -6.46
CA ALA A 316 11.11 -29.66 -6.71
C ALA A 316 11.28 -31.21 -6.79
N PRO A 317 10.38 -31.97 -6.18
CA PRO A 317 10.46 -33.41 -6.30
C PRO A 317 10.20 -33.84 -7.77
N GLU A 318 11.05 -34.70 -8.25
CA GLU A 318 11.14 -35.34 -9.57
C GLU A 318 9.96 -36.30 -9.85
N ALA A 319 8.72 -35.83 -9.78
CA ALA A 319 7.51 -36.61 -9.97
C ALA A 319 6.58 -36.12 -11.09
N ALA A 320 7.10 -35.38 -12.07
CA ALA A 320 6.32 -34.85 -13.20
C ALA A 320 6.88 -35.25 -14.58
N LYS A 321 7.74 -36.30 -14.67
CA LYS A 321 8.34 -36.73 -15.94
C LYS A 321 7.84 -38.07 -16.49
N GLU A 322 6.82 -38.69 -15.91
CA GLU A 322 6.30 -39.97 -16.42
C GLU A 322 4.81 -39.90 -16.81
N ARG A 323 4.36 -38.94 -17.57
CA ARG A 323 3.03 -38.96 -18.20
C ARG A 323 2.94 -38.28 -19.55
N SER A 324 3.96 -38.35 -20.39
CA SER A 324 3.87 -37.82 -21.76
C SER A 324 4.29 -38.83 -22.86
N GLU A 325 4.43 -40.11 -22.53
CA GLU A 325 4.69 -41.16 -23.54
C GLU A 325 3.65 -42.28 -23.42
N GLU A 326 2.39 -42.01 -23.66
CA GLU A 326 1.37 -42.96 -24.06
C GLU A 326 0.15 -42.23 -24.59
N LYS A 327 0.20 -41.81 -25.85
CA LYS A 327 -0.93 -41.80 -26.81
C LYS A 327 -0.43 -41.25 -28.14
N GLU A 328 0.04 -42.17 -28.98
CA GLU A 328 -0.25 -42.06 -30.39
C GLU A 328 -1.74 -42.28 -30.66
#